data_9f4c2919aa75f086be6cde00042f6d31
#
_entry.id   9f4c2919aa75f086be6cde00042f6d31
#
_cell.length_a   1.000
_cell.length_b   1.000
_cell.length_c   1.000
_cell.angle_alpha   90.00
_cell.angle_beta   90.00
_cell.angle_gamma   90.00
#
_symmetry.space_group_name_H-M   'P 1'
#
loop_
_entity.id
_entity.type
_entity.pdbx_description
1 polymer ?
#
loop_
_entity_poly.entity_id
_entity_poly.type
_entity_poly.pdbx_seq_one_letter_code
_entity_poly.pdbx_strand_id
1 'polypeptide(L)'
;MTDNIEELLEQRAKDYGDPEVFMQQLSGVWSSMLGVNITPNQCVSMMIAFKAIRSCNNPNHLDSFKDAAGYSTIGEKIIVK
;
A
#
# COMPACT_ATOMS: atom_id res chain seq x y z
N MET A 1 -21.36 -8.17 1.04
CA MET A 1 -19.94 -7.84 1.26
C MET A 1 -19.29 -7.56 -0.08
N THR A 2 -18.56 -6.52 -0.19
CA THR A 2 -17.96 -6.14 -1.45
C THR A 2 -16.47 -6.49 -1.47
N ASP A 3 -16.02 -7.06 -2.59
CA ASP A 3 -14.61 -7.31 -2.87
C ASP A 3 -14.06 -6.28 -3.86
N ASN A 4 -14.78 -5.19 -4.05
CA ASN A 4 -14.42 -4.15 -5.00
C ASN A 4 -13.24 -3.35 -4.46
N ILE A 5 -12.13 -3.40 -5.20
CA ILE A 5 -10.90 -2.68 -4.85
C ILE A 5 -11.13 -1.18 -4.85
N GLU A 6 -11.94 -0.66 -5.78
CA GLU A 6 -12.26 0.76 -5.83
C GLU A 6 -12.94 1.23 -4.54
N GLU A 7 -13.88 0.45 -4.01
CA GLU A 7 -14.54 0.80 -2.76
C GLU A 7 -13.57 0.75 -1.58
N LEU A 8 -12.67 -0.23 -1.56
CA LEU A 8 -11.64 -0.32 -0.53
C LEU A 8 -10.75 0.91 -0.54
N LEU A 9 -10.30 1.33 -1.72
CA LEU A 9 -9.44 2.50 -1.85
C LEU A 9 -10.18 3.78 -1.44
N GLU A 10 -11.45 3.91 -1.79
CA GLU A 10 -12.25 5.06 -1.35
C GLU A 10 -12.36 5.12 0.17
N GLN A 11 -12.59 3.98 0.80
CA GLN A 11 -12.68 3.89 2.24
C GLN A 11 -11.35 4.24 2.91
N ARG A 12 -10.24 3.72 2.39
CA ARG A 12 -8.91 4.03 2.90
C ARG A 12 -8.55 5.50 2.71
N ALA A 13 -8.98 6.10 1.59
CA ALA A 13 -8.72 7.51 1.33
C ALA A 13 -9.42 8.42 2.35
N LYS A 14 -10.59 8.04 2.84
CA LYS A 14 -11.28 8.79 3.89
C LYS A 14 -10.48 8.78 5.20
N ASP A 15 -9.80 7.69 5.49
CA ASP A 15 -9.05 7.52 6.74
C ASP A 15 -7.64 8.10 6.66
N TYR A 16 -6.98 7.96 5.52
CA TYR A 16 -5.55 8.25 5.36
C TYR A 16 -5.25 9.35 4.35
N GLY A 17 -6.26 9.86 3.64
CA GLY A 17 -6.08 10.82 2.57
C GLY A 17 -5.73 10.15 1.24
N ASP A 18 -5.23 10.94 0.30
CA ASP A 18 -4.87 10.44 -1.02
C ASP A 18 -3.74 9.41 -0.91
N PRO A 19 -3.94 8.18 -1.41
CA PRO A 19 -2.93 7.13 -1.29
C PRO A 19 -1.59 7.49 -1.94
N GLU A 20 -1.59 8.21 -3.05
CA GLU A 20 -0.34 8.58 -3.72
C GLU A 20 0.43 9.59 -2.90
N VAL A 21 -0.26 10.58 -2.31
CA VAL A 21 0.35 11.55 -1.41
C VAL A 21 0.88 10.85 -0.17
N PHE A 22 0.13 9.92 0.38
CA PHE A 22 0.56 9.14 1.54
C PHE A 22 1.85 8.38 1.24
N MET A 23 1.95 7.76 0.07
CA MET A 23 3.16 7.03 -0.31
C MET A 23 4.36 7.97 -0.48
N GLN A 24 4.14 9.19 -1.01
CA GLN A 24 5.19 10.20 -1.10
C GLN A 24 5.70 10.59 0.28
N GLN A 25 4.80 10.82 1.23
CA GLN A 25 5.15 11.15 2.59
C GLN A 25 5.91 10.01 3.26
N LEU A 26 5.43 8.79 3.09
CA LEU A 26 6.05 7.60 3.67
C LEU A 26 7.46 7.38 3.11
N SER A 27 7.62 7.55 1.80
CA SER A 27 8.93 7.40 1.16
C SER A 27 9.93 8.44 1.69
N GLY A 28 9.47 9.67 1.92
CA GLY A 28 10.31 10.72 2.50
C GLY A 28 10.76 10.38 3.91
N VAL A 29 9.84 9.91 4.74
CA VAL A 29 10.15 9.52 6.12
C VAL A 29 11.13 8.34 6.13
N TRP A 30 10.86 7.29 5.38
CA TRP A 30 11.71 6.11 5.35
C TRP A 30 13.09 6.41 4.76
N SER A 31 13.15 7.25 3.73
CA SER A 31 14.42 7.69 3.17
C SER A 31 15.29 8.41 4.22
N SER A 32 14.66 9.28 5.00
CA SER A 32 15.35 10.00 6.07
C SER A 32 15.83 9.05 7.17
N MET A 33 14.96 8.12 7.58
CA MET A 33 15.27 7.18 8.65
C MET A 33 16.44 6.25 8.30
N LEU A 34 16.49 5.81 7.05
CA LEU A 34 17.45 4.79 6.61
C LEU A 34 18.67 5.36 5.91
N GLY A 35 18.65 6.66 5.58
CA GLY A 35 19.76 7.30 4.89
C GLY A 35 19.95 6.84 3.46
N VAL A 36 18.90 6.31 2.82
CA VAL A 36 18.91 5.90 1.41
C VAL A 36 17.68 6.45 0.72
N ASN A 37 17.73 6.55 -0.61
CA ASN A 37 16.59 7.03 -1.36
C ASN A 37 15.58 5.90 -1.58
N ILE A 38 14.40 6.04 -1.00
CA ILE A 38 13.28 5.12 -1.18
C ILE A 38 12.18 5.88 -1.91
N THR A 39 11.78 5.37 -3.09
CA THR A 39 10.75 6.00 -3.89
C THR A 39 9.36 5.61 -3.41
N PRO A 40 8.30 6.40 -3.73
CA PRO A 40 6.93 6.00 -3.40
C PRO A 40 6.57 4.62 -3.92
N ASN A 41 7.02 4.28 -5.11
CA ASN A 41 6.75 2.98 -5.72
C ASN A 41 7.41 1.84 -4.94
N GLN A 42 8.62 2.07 -4.45
CA GLN A 42 9.29 1.09 -3.58
C GLN A 42 8.55 0.92 -2.26
N CYS A 43 7.99 2.00 -1.70
CA CYS A 43 7.16 1.90 -0.50
C CYS A 43 5.96 0.98 -0.73
N VAL A 44 5.31 1.10 -1.89
CA VAL A 44 4.19 0.21 -2.23
C VAL A 44 4.63 -1.25 -2.22
N SER A 45 5.78 -1.54 -2.85
CA SER A 45 6.32 -2.90 -2.86
C SER A 45 6.61 -3.42 -1.46
N MET A 46 7.14 -2.56 -0.59
CA MET A 46 7.43 -2.91 0.80
C MET A 46 6.15 -3.23 1.57
N MET A 47 5.08 -2.48 1.33
CA MET A 47 3.79 -2.75 1.96
C MET A 47 3.17 -4.05 1.47
N ILE A 48 3.32 -4.36 0.19
CA ILE A 48 2.88 -5.65 -0.36
C ILE A 48 3.63 -6.79 0.33
N ALA A 49 4.94 -6.66 0.49
CA ALA A 49 5.76 -7.65 1.19
C ALA A 49 5.30 -7.83 2.64
N PHE A 50 4.98 -6.74 3.34
CA PHE A 50 4.43 -6.78 4.69
C PHE A 50 3.15 -7.62 4.73
N LYS A 51 2.24 -7.37 3.79
CA LYS A 51 0.96 -8.11 3.74
C LYS A 51 1.17 -9.57 3.36
N ALA A 52 2.16 -9.85 2.51
CA ALA A 52 2.52 -11.22 2.17
C ALA A 52 2.97 -12.01 3.42
N ILE A 53 3.79 -11.40 4.25
CA ILE A 53 4.26 -12.02 5.50
C ILE A 53 3.05 -12.28 6.42
N ARG A 54 2.15 -11.32 6.56
CA ARG A 54 0.95 -11.50 7.37
C ARG A 54 0.09 -12.66 6.87
N SER A 55 -0.06 -12.77 5.56
CA SER A 55 -0.86 -13.87 4.97
C SER A 55 -0.20 -15.23 5.19
N CYS A 56 1.12 -15.29 5.22
CA CYS A 56 1.83 -16.53 5.55
C CYS A 56 1.61 -16.95 7.00
N ASN A 57 1.62 -15.98 7.92
CA ASN A 57 1.44 -16.24 9.35
C ASN A 57 -0.01 -16.52 9.71
N ASN A 58 -0.94 -15.99 8.93
CA ASN A 58 -2.37 -16.21 9.12
C ASN A 58 -3.03 -16.38 7.74
N PRO A 59 -3.00 -17.61 7.16
CA PRO A 59 -3.44 -17.82 5.77
C PRO A 59 -4.91 -17.51 5.51
N ASN A 60 -5.72 -17.45 6.56
CA ASN A 60 -7.15 -17.18 6.43
C ASN A 60 -7.50 -15.71 6.71
N HIS A 61 -6.50 -14.85 6.85
CA HIS A 61 -6.73 -13.42 7.10
C HIS A 61 -7.05 -12.71 5.79
N LEU A 62 -8.33 -12.58 5.51
CA LEU A 62 -8.82 -12.03 4.24
C LEU A 62 -8.30 -10.62 3.98
N ASP A 63 -8.24 -9.78 5.01
CA ASP A 63 -7.83 -8.38 4.87
C ASP A 63 -6.39 -8.23 4.39
N SER A 64 -5.51 -9.19 4.71
CA SER A 64 -4.13 -9.15 4.20
C SER A 64 -4.10 -9.22 2.68
N PHE A 65 -4.92 -10.07 2.09
CA PHE A 65 -5.01 -10.19 0.63
C PHE A 65 -5.70 -8.99 -0.01
N LYS A 66 -6.77 -8.48 0.61
CA LYS A 66 -7.45 -7.28 0.14
C LYS A 66 -6.54 -6.06 0.16
N ASP A 67 -5.79 -5.90 1.23
CA ASP A 67 -4.85 -4.79 1.37
C ASP A 67 -3.72 -4.89 0.36
N ALA A 68 -3.18 -6.10 0.12
CA ALA A 68 -2.16 -6.31 -0.90
C ALA A 68 -2.66 -5.94 -2.29
N ALA A 69 -3.89 -6.31 -2.63
CA ALA A 69 -4.51 -5.93 -3.90
C ALA A 69 -4.68 -4.42 -4.01
N GLY A 70 -5.08 -3.76 -2.92
CA GLY A 70 -5.19 -2.31 -2.88
C GLY A 70 -3.86 -1.62 -3.12
N TYR A 71 -2.80 -2.07 -2.46
CA TYR A 71 -1.45 -1.53 -2.69
C TYR A 71 -0.98 -1.74 -4.13
N SER A 72 -1.27 -2.89 -4.71
CA SER A 72 -0.93 -3.16 -6.12
C SER A 72 -1.58 -2.14 -7.04
N THR A 73 -2.84 -1.81 -6.79
CA THR A 73 -3.56 -0.80 -7.58
C THR A 73 -2.94 0.60 -7.42
N ILE A 74 -2.54 0.95 -6.20
CA ILE A 74 -1.86 2.22 -5.94
C ILE A 74 -0.54 2.27 -6.72
N GLY A 75 0.22 1.19 -6.71
CA GLY A 75 1.47 1.10 -7.46
C GLY A 75 1.27 1.31 -8.95
N GLU A 76 0.24 0.72 -9.53
CA GLU A 76 -0.10 0.94 -10.94
C GLU A 76 -0.39 2.42 -11.22
N LYS A 77 -1.16 3.07 -10.36
CA LYS A 77 -1.53 4.48 -10.53
C LYS A 77 -0.31 5.40 -10.48
N ILE A 78 0.66 5.08 -9.64
CA ILE A 78 1.89 5.86 -9.55
C ILE A 78 2.68 5.79 -10.88
N ILE A 79 2.74 4.62 -11.50
CA ILE A 79 3.52 4.40 -12.71
C ILE A 79 2.87 5.04 -13.93
N VAL A 80 1.55 4.96 -14.05
CA VAL A 80 0.83 5.36 -15.27
C VAL A 80 0.29 6.79 -15.22
N LYS A 81 0.78 7.61 -14.38
CA LYS A 81 0.41 9.02 -14.31
C LYS A 81 0.74 9.77 -15.58
#